data_4be526c2be58249cdcf54dece7094ea5
#
_entry.id   4be526c2be58249cdcf54dece7094ea5
#
_cell.length_a   1.000
_cell.length_b   1.000
_cell.length_c   1.000
_cell.angle_alpha   90.00
_cell.angle_beta   90.00
_cell.angle_gamma   90.00
#
_symmetry.space_group_name_H-M   'P 1'
#
loop_
_entity.id
_entity.type
_entity.pdbx_description
1 polymer ?
#
loop_
_entity_poly.entity_id
_entity_poly.type
_entity_poly.pdbx_seq_one_letter_code
_entity_poly.pdbx_strand_id
1 'polypeptide(L)'
;MHSFYIQLDLFKRHRIRMAPTRKTRRNNRRQNRPSSKIQHHHMLLRLELQRCPTKHDKEKVSRMIQHIIQDINMKSLATPHVYYVEYPKYNEGLTGIAPIETSHIAFHFWTRPDPKILHTAKSNCLLEFDIYTCGSLSQRNVGHVLHHLTQYAPTYADITILNRNTGLTIERHMHWNSEQSQLSWANWLETPAFH
;
A
#
# COMPACT_ATOMS: atom_id res chain seq x y z
N MET A 1 -29.48 35.99 14.30
CA MET A 1 -30.52 35.34 15.14
C MET A 1 -31.68 34.93 14.24
N HIS A 2 -31.77 33.67 13.80
CA HIS A 2 -33.02 33.06 13.35
C HIS A 2 -32.85 31.55 13.47
N SER A 3 -33.57 31.04 14.45
CA SER A 3 -33.70 29.64 14.83
C SER A 3 -34.66 28.94 13.86
N PHE A 4 -34.26 27.81 13.28
CA PHE A 4 -35.19 26.91 12.62
C PHE A 4 -35.39 25.66 13.48
N TYR A 5 -36.53 25.63 14.12
CA TYR A 5 -37.13 24.41 14.67
C TYR A 5 -37.81 23.63 13.58
N ILE A 6 -37.44 22.38 13.39
CA ILE A 6 -38.19 21.41 12.58
C ILE A 6 -38.89 20.46 13.54
N GLN A 7 -40.19 20.47 13.42
CA GLN A 7 -41.20 19.77 14.17
C GLN A 7 -41.28 18.30 13.75
N LEU A 8 -41.19 17.40 14.71
CA LEU A 8 -41.45 15.98 14.54
C LEU A 8 -42.93 15.71 14.78
N ASP A 9 -43.63 15.22 13.77
CA ASP A 9 -45.00 14.77 13.91
C ASP A 9 -45.16 13.28 13.54
N LEU A 10 -45.51 12.54 14.52
CA LEU A 10 -46.42 11.39 14.69
C LEU A 10 -46.78 10.56 13.43
N PHE A 11 -46.30 9.32 13.39
CA PHE A 11 -46.99 8.24 12.67
C PHE A 11 -47.58 7.21 13.62
N LYS A 12 -48.91 7.13 13.57
CA LYS A 12 -49.80 6.23 14.34
C LYS A 12 -49.58 4.77 13.99
N ARG A 13 -49.57 3.95 15.02
CA ARG A 13 -49.54 2.49 15.01
C ARG A 13 -50.78 1.89 14.35
N HIS A 14 -50.60 1.09 13.32
CA HIS A 14 -51.56 0.07 12.92
C HIS A 14 -51.04 -1.30 13.26
N ARG A 15 -51.68 -1.97 14.22
CA ARG A 15 -51.45 -3.39 14.55
C ARG A 15 -52.19 -4.25 13.51
N ILE A 16 -51.47 -4.95 12.66
CA ILE A 16 -52.00 -6.05 11.90
C ILE A 16 -51.67 -7.35 12.66
N ARG A 17 -52.69 -8.07 13.13
CA ARG A 17 -52.59 -9.42 13.68
C ARG A 17 -52.34 -10.39 12.50
N MET A 18 -51.20 -11.03 12.46
CA MET A 18 -50.95 -12.18 11.57
C MET A 18 -51.08 -13.51 12.34
N ALA A 19 -51.76 -14.46 11.72
CA ALA A 19 -52.01 -15.80 12.20
C ALA A 19 -50.69 -16.65 12.25
N PRO A 20 -50.62 -17.70 13.08
CA PRO A 20 -49.40 -18.50 13.25
C PRO A 20 -49.17 -19.43 12.08
N THR A 21 -48.13 -19.23 11.30
CA THR A 21 -47.67 -20.13 10.25
C THR A 21 -46.77 -21.25 10.81
N ARG A 22 -47.06 -22.44 10.38
CA ARG A 22 -46.40 -23.74 10.61
C ARG A 22 -44.87 -23.64 10.63
N LYS A 23 -44.26 -24.05 11.74
CA LYS A 23 -42.79 -24.24 11.86
C LYS A 23 -42.33 -25.42 10.95
N THR A 24 -41.80 -25.12 9.80
CA THR A 24 -40.93 -26.04 9.08
C THR A 24 -39.53 -26.02 9.70
N ARG A 25 -39.12 -27.13 10.29
CA ARG A 25 -37.72 -27.33 10.74
C ARG A 25 -36.81 -27.34 9.51
N ARG A 26 -36.27 -26.16 9.14
CA ARG A 26 -35.15 -26.04 8.23
C ARG A 26 -33.87 -26.35 9.00
N ASN A 27 -33.24 -27.50 8.70
CA ASN A 27 -31.89 -27.83 9.12
C ASN A 27 -30.93 -26.74 8.71
N ASN A 28 -30.59 -25.83 9.62
CA ASN A 28 -29.50 -24.87 9.45
C ASN A 28 -28.15 -25.58 9.63
N ARG A 29 -27.73 -26.34 8.62
CA ARG A 29 -26.30 -26.54 8.36
C ARG A 29 -25.74 -25.19 7.89
N ARG A 30 -25.53 -24.26 8.80
CA ARG A 30 -24.60 -23.15 8.55
C ARG A 30 -23.22 -23.79 8.36
N GLN A 31 -22.86 -24.01 7.09
CA GLN A 31 -21.48 -24.19 6.73
C GLN A 31 -20.73 -22.98 7.29
N ASN A 32 -19.82 -23.23 8.24
CA ASN A 32 -18.78 -22.30 8.65
C ASN A 32 -17.87 -22.07 7.42
N ARG A 33 -18.30 -21.24 6.48
CA ARG A 33 -17.38 -20.61 5.55
C ARG A 33 -16.56 -19.64 6.41
N PRO A 34 -15.23 -19.78 6.48
CA PRO A 34 -14.43 -18.73 7.06
C PRO A 34 -14.81 -17.45 6.32
N SER A 35 -15.32 -16.48 7.05
CA SER A 35 -15.52 -15.15 6.52
C SER A 35 -14.13 -14.63 6.18
N SER A 36 -13.75 -14.72 4.91
CA SER A 36 -12.58 -14.00 4.41
C SER A 36 -12.94 -12.53 4.59
N LYS A 37 -12.51 -11.96 5.72
CA LYS A 37 -12.59 -10.51 5.90
C LYS A 37 -11.80 -9.91 4.75
N ILE A 38 -12.50 -9.26 3.84
CA ILE A 38 -11.85 -8.43 2.84
C ILE A 38 -11.03 -7.43 3.64
N GLN A 39 -9.72 -7.42 3.42
CA GLN A 39 -8.81 -6.48 4.07
C GLN A 39 -8.41 -5.45 3.02
N HIS A 40 -8.53 -4.19 3.38
CA HIS A 40 -8.12 -3.07 2.53
C HIS A 40 -6.87 -2.45 3.14
N HIS A 41 -5.72 -2.73 2.55
CA HIS A 41 -4.46 -2.14 2.98
C HIS A 41 -3.93 -1.14 1.96
N HIS A 42 -3.17 -0.18 2.45
CA HIS A 42 -2.41 0.74 1.63
C HIS A 42 -1.02 0.88 2.23
N MET A 43 0.00 0.40 1.53
CA MET A 43 1.39 0.62 1.89
C MET A 43 1.85 1.92 1.23
N LEU A 44 2.38 2.81 2.02
CA LEU A 44 3.12 4.00 1.59
C LEU A 44 4.58 3.78 1.96
N LEU A 45 5.47 3.93 1.01
CA LEU A 45 6.89 3.72 1.17
C LEU A 45 7.66 4.91 0.61
N ARG A 46 8.54 5.48 1.43
CA ARG A 46 9.56 6.42 1.05
C ARG A 46 10.93 5.79 1.25
N LEU A 47 11.72 5.68 0.20
CA LEU A 47 13.12 5.22 0.26
C LEU A 47 14.05 6.28 -0.30
N GLU A 48 15.14 6.53 0.41
CA GLU A 48 16.28 7.24 -0.16
C GLU A 48 17.35 6.23 -0.56
N LEU A 49 18.01 6.47 -1.68
CA LEU A 49 18.79 5.47 -2.39
C LEU A 49 20.12 6.06 -2.85
N GLN A 50 21.18 5.26 -2.82
CA GLN A 50 22.48 5.64 -3.39
C GLN A 50 22.52 5.47 -4.91
N ARG A 51 21.83 4.47 -5.44
CA ARG A 51 21.81 4.13 -6.87
C ARG A 51 20.46 4.47 -7.48
N CYS A 52 20.50 5.35 -8.48
CA CYS A 52 19.31 5.79 -9.18
C CYS A 52 19.10 5.00 -10.46
N PRO A 53 17.85 4.65 -10.81
CA PRO A 53 17.55 4.21 -12.17
C PRO A 53 17.73 5.38 -13.14
N THR A 54 18.06 5.09 -14.38
CA THR A 54 18.21 6.05 -15.47
C THR A 54 17.02 5.99 -16.42
N LYS A 55 16.95 6.92 -17.37
CA LYS A 55 15.92 6.89 -18.43
C LYS A 55 15.93 5.62 -19.28
N HIS A 56 17.06 4.88 -19.29
CA HIS A 56 17.22 3.64 -20.04
C HIS A 56 16.75 2.41 -19.23
N ASP A 57 16.42 2.57 -17.94
CA ASP A 57 16.03 1.46 -17.06
C ASP A 57 14.51 1.21 -17.02
N LYS A 58 13.72 1.82 -17.90
CA LYS A 58 12.24 1.69 -17.91
C LYS A 58 11.78 0.24 -17.91
N GLU A 59 12.34 -0.58 -18.83
CA GLU A 59 12.00 -2.01 -18.95
C GLU A 59 12.49 -2.81 -17.75
N LYS A 60 13.65 -2.45 -17.18
CA LYS A 60 14.18 -3.09 -15.96
C LYS A 60 13.26 -2.82 -14.76
N VAL A 61 12.83 -1.56 -14.60
CA VAL A 61 11.89 -1.17 -13.55
C VAL A 61 10.53 -1.84 -13.75
N SER A 62 10.02 -1.89 -14.99
CA SER A 62 8.77 -2.57 -15.32
C SER A 62 8.83 -4.06 -14.93
N ARG A 63 9.90 -4.77 -15.27
CA ARG A 63 10.12 -6.18 -14.86
C ARG A 63 10.23 -6.33 -13.34
N MET A 64 10.91 -5.42 -12.66
CA MET A 64 10.98 -5.43 -11.19
C MET A 64 9.59 -5.34 -10.57
N ILE A 65 8.74 -4.44 -11.05
CA ILE A 65 7.36 -4.32 -10.56
C ILE A 65 6.56 -5.59 -10.85
N GLN A 66 6.73 -6.24 -12.00
CA GLN A 66 6.09 -7.53 -12.29
C GLN A 66 6.51 -8.62 -11.30
N HIS A 67 7.81 -8.71 -10.97
CA HIS A 67 8.30 -9.66 -9.98
C HIS A 67 7.76 -9.35 -8.58
N ILE A 68 7.71 -8.08 -8.17
CA ILE A 68 7.07 -7.68 -6.91
C ILE A 68 5.62 -8.18 -6.86
N ILE A 69 4.83 -7.95 -7.92
CA ILE A 69 3.42 -8.40 -7.99
C ILE A 69 3.32 -9.92 -7.81
N GLN A 70 4.22 -10.70 -8.43
CA GLN A 70 4.26 -12.16 -8.32
C GLN A 70 4.61 -12.61 -6.89
N ASP A 71 5.65 -12.01 -6.29
CA ASP A 71 6.17 -12.42 -4.97
C ASP A 71 5.21 -12.08 -3.82
N ILE A 72 4.38 -11.04 -4.00
CA ILE A 72 3.32 -10.73 -3.04
C ILE A 72 2.00 -11.46 -3.35
N ASN A 73 2.02 -12.44 -4.28
CA ASN A 73 0.87 -13.24 -4.72
C ASN A 73 -0.32 -12.42 -5.21
N MET A 74 -0.05 -11.32 -5.92
CA MET A 74 -1.08 -10.54 -6.59
C MET A 74 -1.07 -10.84 -8.09
N LYS A 75 -2.19 -10.59 -8.75
CA LYS A 75 -2.33 -10.80 -10.18
C LYS A 75 -2.28 -9.48 -10.92
N SER A 76 -1.34 -9.38 -11.86
CA SER A 76 -1.27 -8.23 -12.76
C SER A 76 -2.40 -8.27 -13.79
N LEU A 77 -3.03 -7.14 -14.05
CA LEU A 77 -4.05 -6.97 -15.10
C LEU A 77 -3.45 -6.49 -16.43
N ALA A 78 -2.29 -5.84 -16.37
CA ALA A 78 -1.54 -5.38 -17.54
C ALA A 78 -0.06 -5.25 -17.20
N THR A 79 0.79 -5.12 -18.23
CA THR A 79 2.18 -4.77 -18.05
C THR A 79 2.31 -3.41 -17.35
N PRO A 80 3.21 -3.26 -16.35
CA PRO A 80 3.44 -1.97 -15.72
C PRO A 80 3.84 -0.91 -16.74
N HIS A 81 3.18 0.24 -16.69
CA HIS A 81 3.53 1.39 -17.51
C HIS A 81 4.59 2.23 -16.79
N VAL A 82 5.73 2.44 -17.42
CA VAL A 82 6.85 3.20 -16.86
C VAL A 82 7.25 4.30 -17.84
N TYR A 83 7.25 5.52 -17.37
CA TYR A 83 7.60 6.70 -18.14
C TYR A 83 8.80 7.40 -17.51
N TYR A 84 9.65 8.01 -18.35
CA TYR A 84 10.65 8.94 -17.87
C TYR A 84 10.11 10.35 -18.06
N VAL A 85 10.19 11.15 -17.01
CA VAL A 85 9.77 12.54 -16.99
C VAL A 85 11.02 13.39 -16.93
N GLU A 86 11.25 14.19 -17.97
CA GLU A 86 12.27 15.23 -17.97
C GLU A 86 11.63 16.52 -17.43
N TYR A 87 12.11 16.96 -16.29
CA TYR A 87 11.62 18.18 -15.67
C TYR A 87 12.79 19.04 -15.18
N PRO A 88 12.75 20.36 -15.37
CA PRO A 88 13.82 21.22 -14.88
C PRO A 88 13.93 21.14 -13.34
N LYS A 89 15.14 21.01 -12.85
CA LYS A 89 15.55 20.93 -11.44
C LYS A 89 15.23 19.56 -10.79
N TYR A 90 14.19 19.47 -9.93
CA TYR A 90 14.08 18.39 -8.95
C TYR A 90 13.00 17.34 -9.25
N ASN A 91 12.30 17.45 -10.37
CA ASN A 91 11.20 16.52 -10.71
C ASN A 91 11.55 15.54 -11.83
N GLU A 92 12.82 15.39 -12.15
CA GLU A 92 13.27 14.43 -13.16
C GLU A 92 13.28 13.03 -12.61
N GLY A 93 12.75 12.07 -13.38
CA GLY A 93 12.81 10.68 -12.97
C GLY A 93 11.87 9.72 -13.68
N LEU A 94 11.77 8.51 -13.13
CA LEU A 94 10.86 7.48 -13.60
C LEU A 94 9.57 7.48 -12.79
N THR A 95 8.45 7.55 -13.47
CA THR A 95 7.13 7.35 -12.86
C THR A 95 6.43 6.17 -13.49
N GLY A 96 5.62 5.46 -12.70
CA GLY A 96 4.90 4.32 -13.25
C GLY A 96 3.72 3.87 -12.43
N ILE A 97 2.89 3.07 -13.09
CA ILE A 97 1.71 2.44 -12.51
C ILE A 97 1.55 1.02 -13.05
N ALA A 98 1.13 0.11 -12.18
CA ALA A 98 0.79 -1.25 -12.51
C ALA A 98 -0.61 -1.57 -11.98
N PRO A 99 -1.61 -1.82 -12.84
CA PRO A 99 -2.91 -2.29 -12.39
C PRO A 99 -2.82 -3.74 -11.93
N ILE A 100 -3.35 -4.02 -10.75
CA ILE A 100 -3.49 -5.36 -10.20
C ILE A 100 -4.97 -5.68 -9.94
N GLU A 101 -5.33 -6.96 -9.88
CA GLU A 101 -6.73 -7.42 -9.74
C GLU A 101 -7.43 -6.79 -8.53
N THR A 102 -6.67 -6.46 -7.50
CA THR A 102 -7.16 -5.86 -6.25
C THR A 102 -6.92 -4.35 -6.14
N SER A 103 -6.35 -3.68 -7.11
CA SER A 103 -6.22 -2.23 -7.30
C SER A 103 -4.97 -1.81 -8.11
N HIS A 104 -3.89 -1.29 -7.48
CA HIS A 104 -2.71 -0.82 -8.21
C HIS A 104 -1.45 -0.75 -7.34
N ILE A 105 -0.31 -0.70 -8.04
CA ILE A 105 0.98 -0.25 -7.51
C ILE A 105 1.36 1.01 -8.29
N ALA A 106 1.76 2.06 -7.60
CA ALA A 106 2.29 3.27 -8.22
C ALA A 106 3.65 3.64 -7.62
N PHE A 107 4.46 4.36 -8.38
CA PHE A 107 5.78 4.79 -7.90
C PHE A 107 6.30 5.99 -8.66
N HIS A 108 7.20 6.72 -7.99
CA HIS A 108 8.04 7.73 -8.61
C HIS A 108 9.47 7.66 -8.06
N PHE A 109 10.44 7.52 -8.95
CA PHE A 109 11.86 7.70 -8.66
C PHE A 109 12.26 9.11 -9.06
N TRP A 110 12.58 9.96 -8.10
CA TRP A 110 13.27 11.22 -8.38
C TRP A 110 14.76 10.95 -8.50
N THR A 111 15.31 11.11 -9.70
CA THR A 111 16.74 10.91 -9.97
C THR A 111 17.58 12.11 -9.59
N ARG A 112 16.93 13.26 -9.34
CA ARG A 112 17.54 14.49 -8.85
C ARG A 112 16.59 15.18 -7.84
N PRO A 113 16.39 14.60 -6.66
CA PRO A 113 15.56 15.22 -5.64
C PRO A 113 16.24 16.49 -5.10
N ASP A 114 15.45 17.41 -4.53
CA ASP A 114 16.02 18.51 -3.75
C ASP A 114 16.80 17.93 -2.55
N PRO A 115 18.09 18.23 -2.40
CA PRO A 115 18.88 17.70 -1.28
C PRO A 115 18.30 18.05 0.10
N LYS A 116 17.50 19.11 0.20
CA LYS A 116 16.88 19.55 1.45
C LYS A 116 15.80 18.60 1.97
N ILE A 117 15.26 17.73 1.10
CA ILE A 117 14.25 16.75 1.50
C ILE A 117 14.84 15.37 1.82
N LEU A 118 16.14 15.20 1.68
CA LEU A 118 16.85 13.95 1.98
C LEU A 118 17.31 13.93 3.44
N HIS A 119 17.21 12.77 4.06
CA HIS A 119 17.55 12.54 5.47
C HIS A 119 19.00 12.07 5.67
N THR A 120 19.64 11.55 4.61
CA THR A 120 21.02 11.09 4.70
C THR A 120 21.90 11.74 3.62
N ALA A 121 23.14 12.08 3.97
CA ALA A 121 24.09 12.64 3.04
C ALA A 121 24.54 11.66 1.93
N LYS A 122 24.27 10.37 2.13
CA LYS A 122 24.62 9.30 1.17
C LYS A 122 23.58 9.11 0.07
N SER A 123 22.44 9.77 0.17
CA SER A 123 21.31 9.63 -0.75
C SER A 123 21.54 10.43 -2.02
N ASN A 124 21.32 9.80 -3.17
CA ASN A 124 21.39 10.43 -4.49
C ASN A 124 20.01 10.53 -5.16
N CYS A 125 19.08 9.69 -4.78
CA CYS A 125 17.72 9.69 -5.31
C CYS A 125 16.69 9.31 -4.25
N LEU A 126 15.43 9.58 -4.58
CA LEU A 126 14.28 9.32 -3.75
C LEU A 126 13.30 8.44 -4.52
N LEU A 127 12.78 7.43 -3.87
CA LEU A 127 11.64 6.63 -4.34
C LEU A 127 10.46 6.85 -3.41
N GLU A 128 9.34 7.26 -3.96
CA GLU A 128 8.03 7.08 -3.36
C GLU A 128 7.30 5.97 -4.09
N PHE A 129 6.73 5.05 -3.33
CA PHE A 129 6.13 3.83 -3.85
C PHE A 129 4.91 3.48 -3.00
N ASP A 130 3.82 3.11 -3.65
CA ASP A 130 2.63 2.70 -2.95
C ASP A 130 2.02 1.43 -3.52
N ILE A 131 1.43 0.62 -2.63
CA ILE A 131 0.56 -0.50 -2.97
C ILE A 131 -0.80 -0.25 -2.33
N TYR A 132 -1.77 0.07 -3.16
CA TYR A 132 -3.16 0.12 -2.78
C TYR A 132 -3.83 -1.20 -3.12
N THR A 133 -4.38 -1.91 -2.13
CA THR A 133 -4.98 -3.22 -2.38
C THR A 133 -6.22 -3.48 -1.53
N CYS A 134 -7.20 -4.21 -2.11
CA CYS A 134 -8.32 -4.82 -1.40
C CYS A 134 -7.94 -6.21 -0.82
N GLY A 135 -6.67 -6.61 -0.93
CA GLY A 135 -6.08 -7.78 -0.31
C GLY A 135 -5.29 -7.43 0.95
N SER A 136 -4.89 -8.45 1.71
CA SER A 136 -3.99 -8.27 2.85
C SER A 136 -2.56 -8.05 2.39
N LEU A 137 -1.84 -7.15 3.06
CA LEU A 137 -0.40 -7.00 2.97
C LEU A 137 0.22 -7.53 4.27
N SER A 138 0.73 -8.76 4.24
CA SER A 138 1.47 -9.33 5.36
C SER A 138 2.83 -8.65 5.53
N GLN A 139 3.46 -8.82 6.69
CA GLN A 139 4.85 -8.39 6.92
C GLN A 139 5.79 -8.98 5.87
N ARG A 140 5.60 -10.27 5.56
CA ARG A 140 6.36 -10.97 4.52
C ARG A 140 6.21 -10.33 3.14
N ASN A 141 5.01 -9.90 2.75
CA ASN A 141 4.80 -9.18 1.50
C ASN A 141 5.61 -7.87 1.46
N VAL A 142 5.63 -7.13 2.57
CA VAL A 142 6.45 -5.91 2.68
C VAL A 142 7.93 -6.25 2.54
N GLY A 143 8.41 -7.30 3.22
CA GLY A 143 9.80 -7.79 3.09
C GLY A 143 10.17 -8.12 1.64
N HIS A 144 9.28 -8.81 0.88
CA HIS A 144 9.51 -9.10 -0.54
C HIS A 144 9.64 -7.82 -1.38
N VAL A 145 8.78 -6.83 -1.17
CA VAL A 145 8.89 -5.54 -1.87
C VAL A 145 10.25 -4.90 -1.62
N LEU A 146 10.66 -4.81 -0.34
CA LEU A 146 11.91 -4.17 0.05
C LEU A 146 13.14 -4.92 -0.46
N HIS A 147 13.06 -6.26 -0.54
CA HIS A 147 14.13 -7.08 -1.09
C HIS A 147 14.41 -6.72 -2.56
N HIS A 148 13.38 -6.54 -3.39
CA HIS A 148 13.55 -6.09 -4.78
C HIS A 148 14.21 -4.71 -4.88
N LEU A 149 14.00 -3.84 -3.89
CA LEU A 149 14.55 -2.49 -3.88
C LEU A 149 16.01 -2.43 -3.36
N THR A 150 16.55 -3.51 -2.80
CA THR A 150 17.94 -3.62 -2.32
C THR A 150 18.97 -3.29 -3.41
N GLN A 151 18.67 -3.59 -4.67
CA GLN A 151 19.56 -3.28 -5.80
C GLN A 151 19.90 -1.80 -5.95
N TYR A 152 19.09 -0.90 -5.37
CA TYR A 152 19.29 0.54 -5.41
C TYR A 152 20.05 1.08 -4.20
N ALA A 153 20.54 0.20 -3.32
CA ALA A 153 21.29 0.53 -2.11
C ALA A 153 20.58 1.57 -1.23
N PRO A 154 19.49 1.18 -0.54
CA PRO A 154 18.76 2.07 0.37
C PRO A 154 19.66 2.66 1.47
N THR A 155 19.40 3.92 1.82
CA THR A 155 20.07 4.65 2.89
C THR A 155 19.11 5.10 3.98
N TYR A 156 17.82 5.22 3.62
CA TYR A 156 16.73 5.60 4.50
C TYR A 156 15.45 4.93 4.03
N ALA A 157 14.62 4.53 4.97
CA ALA A 157 13.31 3.96 4.72
C ALA A 157 12.28 4.48 5.71
N ASP A 158 11.12 4.86 5.22
CA ASP A 158 9.92 5.18 5.99
C ASP A 158 8.74 4.45 5.34
N ILE A 159 8.08 3.58 6.11
CA ILE A 159 7.05 2.67 5.61
C ILE A 159 5.83 2.76 6.50
N THR A 160 4.71 3.13 5.94
CA THR A 160 3.43 3.17 6.65
C THR A 160 2.45 2.20 5.99
N ILE A 161 1.86 1.31 6.78
CA ILE A 161 0.74 0.47 6.37
C ILE A 161 -0.54 1.02 6.97
N LEU A 162 -1.46 1.45 6.11
CA LEU A 162 -2.78 1.90 6.49
C LEU A 162 -3.79 0.74 6.39
N ASN A 163 -4.57 0.55 7.43
CA ASN A 163 -5.79 -0.24 7.38
C ASN A 163 -6.96 0.69 6.97
N ARG A 164 -7.72 0.26 5.96
CA ARG A 164 -8.79 1.06 5.35
C ARG A 164 -10.17 0.39 5.48
N ASN A 165 -10.30 -0.63 6.32
CA ASN A 165 -11.57 -1.36 6.47
C ASN A 165 -12.68 -0.51 7.10
N THR A 166 -12.32 0.31 8.08
CA THR A 166 -13.27 1.12 8.86
C THR A 166 -12.91 2.59 8.93
N GLY A 167 -11.87 2.99 8.20
CA GLY A 167 -11.31 4.34 8.19
C GLY A 167 -9.85 4.28 7.76
N LEU A 168 -9.14 5.39 7.87
CA LEU A 168 -7.70 5.46 7.60
C LEU A 168 -6.97 5.38 8.93
N THR A 169 -6.58 4.19 9.34
CA THR A 169 -5.81 3.97 10.57
C THR A 169 -4.43 3.42 10.26
N ILE A 170 -3.40 3.95 10.92
CA ILE A 170 -2.06 3.39 10.82
C ILE A 170 -2.07 2.04 11.55
N GLU A 171 -1.81 0.97 10.80
CA GLU A 171 -1.67 -0.37 11.35
C GLU A 171 -0.22 -0.65 11.75
N ARG A 172 0.73 -0.20 10.92
CA ARG A 172 2.17 -0.35 11.16
C ARG A 172 2.92 0.85 10.61
N HIS A 173 4.00 1.19 11.31
CA HIS A 173 4.99 2.15 10.85
C HIS A 173 6.39 1.58 11.13
N MET A 174 7.24 1.59 10.11
CA MET A 174 8.60 1.05 10.19
C MET A 174 9.57 2.08 9.64
N HIS A 175 10.69 2.23 10.31
CA HIS A 175 11.71 3.22 9.97
C HIS A 175 13.10 2.61 10.02
N TRP A 176 13.95 2.96 9.07
CA TRP A 176 15.36 2.61 9.05
C TRP A 176 16.19 3.75 8.47
N ASN A 177 17.35 4.00 9.06
CA ASN A 177 18.30 5.01 8.62
C ASN A 177 19.72 4.47 8.72
N SER A 178 20.47 4.43 7.62
CA SER A 178 21.82 3.86 7.56
C SER A 178 22.86 4.58 8.41
N GLU A 179 22.62 5.82 8.79
CA GLU A 179 23.54 6.63 9.61
C GLU A 179 23.25 6.49 11.12
N GLN A 180 22.04 6.05 11.47
CA GLN A 180 21.58 5.92 12.86
C GLN A 180 21.43 4.47 13.31
N SER A 181 21.16 3.55 12.37
CA SER A 181 20.94 2.14 12.67
C SER A 181 22.24 1.38 12.85
N GLN A 182 22.29 0.52 13.86
CA GLN A 182 23.36 -0.47 14.03
C GLN A 182 23.23 -1.65 13.05
N LEU A 183 22.05 -1.83 12.44
CA LEU A 183 21.78 -2.88 11.47
C LEU A 183 22.02 -2.37 10.05
N SER A 184 22.70 -3.17 9.24
CA SER A 184 22.70 -2.97 7.79
C SER A 184 21.30 -3.17 7.22
N TRP A 185 21.05 -2.67 6.01
CA TRP A 185 19.78 -2.89 5.30
C TRP A 185 19.39 -4.37 5.24
N ALA A 186 20.33 -5.23 4.84
CA ALA A 186 20.08 -6.67 4.75
C ALA A 186 19.70 -7.28 6.10
N ASN A 187 20.43 -6.95 7.17
CA ASN A 187 20.14 -7.47 8.51
C ASN A 187 18.82 -6.91 9.06
N TRP A 188 18.44 -5.68 8.69
CA TRP A 188 17.16 -5.11 9.08
C TRP A 188 16.00 -5.87 8.45
N LEU A 189 16.11 -6.27 7.17
CA LEU A 189 15.11 -7.10 6.49
C LEU A 189 14.95 -8.50 7.09
N GLU A 190 15.98 -9.02 7.76
CA GLU A 190 15.93 -10.32 8.45
C GLU A 190 15.36 -10.20 9.88
N THR A 191 14.93 -9.03 10.31
CA THR A 191 14.31 -8.88 11.64
C THR A 191 12.89 -9.45 11.65
N PRO A 192 12.34 -9.82 12.83
CA PRO A 192 10.96 -10.30 12.95
C PRO A 192 9.91 -9.33 12.46
N ALA A 193 10.28 -8.08 12.17
CA ALA A 193 9.37 -7.09 11.57
C ALA A 193 8.89 -7.47 10.16
N PHE A 194 9.56 -8.44 9.48
CA PHE A 194 9.26 -8.84 8.09
C PHE A 194 8.94 -10.33 7.91
N HIS A 195 8.93 -11.13 9.01
CA HIS A 195 8.67 -12.59 9.01
C HIS A 195 7.36 -13.05 9.69
#